data_37eac287643f6388837aee2bf90259a5
#
_entry.id   37eac287643f6388837aee2bf90259a5
#
_cell.length_a   1.000
_cell.length_b   1.000
_cell.length_c   1.000
_cell.angle_alpha   90.00
_cell.angle_beta   90.00
_cell.angle_gamma   90.00
#
_symmetry.space_group_name_H-M   'P 1'
#
loop_
_entity.id
_entity.type
_entity.pdbx_description
1 polymer ?
#
loop_
_entity_poly.entity_id
_entity_poly.type
_entity_poly.pdbx_seq_one_letter_code
_entity_poly.pdbx_strand_id
1 'polypeptide(L)'
;MTADTMTRIREFVQRFFRGHTLTDDEDIFASGFVNSMFAMQLVQFIEGEFGIEIESEDLELDNFRSIRAMAALIERKRPRAMA
;
A
#
# COMPACT_ATOMS: atom_id res chain seq x y z
N MET A 1 5.02 -11.65 -7.00
CA MET A 1 5.46 -10.78 -8.04
C MET A 1 4.96 -9.40 -7.84
N THR A 2 5.78 -8.47 -8.18
CA THR A 2 5.46 -7.06 -7.94
C THR A 2 4.18 -6.63 -8.65
N ALA A 3 3.97 -7.11 -9.87
CA ALA A 3 2.78 -6.71 -10.62
C ALA A 3 1.49 -7.18 -9.93
N ASP A 4 1.50 -8.39 -9.41
CA ASP A 4 0.33 -8.90 -8.71
C ASP A 4 0.11 -8.15 -7.41
N THR A 5 1.18 -7.83 -6.71
CA THR A 5 1.11 -7.06 -5.48
C THR A 5 0.49 -5.70 -5.74
N MET A 6 0.94 -5.02 -6.79
CA MET A 6 0.41 -3.72 -7.13
C MET A 6 -1.05 -3.77 -7.51
N THR A 7 -1.46 -4.82 -8.22
CA THR A 7 -2.86 -4.97 -8.60
C THR A 7 -3.75 -5.09 -7.38
N ARG A 8 -3.34 -5.88 -6.39
CA ARG A 8 -4.12 -6.06 -5.17
C ARG A 8 -4.22 -4.77 -4.38
N ILE A 9 -3.13 -4.03 -4.29
CA ILE A 9 -3.14 -2.75 -3.59
C ILE A 9 -4.06 -1.78 -4.31
N ARG A 10 -3.95 -1.73 -5.64
CA ARG A 10 -4.76 -0.82 -6.44
C ARG A 10 -6.24 -1.10 -6.25
N GLU A 11 -6.62 -2.35 -6.23
CA GLU A 11 -8.03 -2.71 -6.07
C GLU A 11 -8.57 -2.21 -4.74
N PHE A 12 -7.78 -2.33 -3.69
CA PHE A 12 -8.21 -1.86 -2.39
C PHE A 12 -8.29 -0.33 -2.35
N VAL A 13 -7.22 0.33 -2.78
CA VAL A 13 -7.14 1.78 -2.69
C VAL A 13 -8.16 2.44 -3.59
N GLN A 14 -8.39 1.86 -4.77
CA GLN A 14 -9.29 2.45 -5.74
C GLN A 14 -10.71 2.59 -5.19
N ARG A 15 -11.09 1.77 -4.24
CA ARG A 15 -12.41 1.87 -3.62
C ARG A 15 -12.63 3.21 -2.94
N PHE A 16 -11.55 3.85 -2.51
CA PHE A 16 -11.64 5.12 -1.81
C PHE A 16 -11.47 6.32 -2.74
N PHE A 17 -11.16 6.09 -4.00
CA PHE A 17 -10.91 7.18 -4.94
C PHE A 17 -11.83 7.04 -6.15
N ARG A 18 -13.11 7.10 -5.89
CA ARG A 18 -14.10 6.93 -6.94
C ARG A 18 -13.98 8.04 -7.97
N GLY A 19 -14.12 7.68 -9.21
CA GLY A 19 -14.07 8.65 -10.29
C GLY A 19 -12.69 9.08 -10.68
N HIS A 20 -11.66 8.48 -10.09
CA HIS A 20 -10.29 8.84 -10.38
C HIS A 20 -9.46 7.57 -10.50
N THR A 21 -8.80 7.38 -11.63
CA THR A 21 -7.97 6.21 -11.82
C THR A 21 -6.55 6.53 -11.36
N LEU A 22 -6.10 5.81 -10.35
CA LEU A 22 -4.78 6.03 -9.78
C LEU A 22 -3.71 5.40 -10.65
N THR A 23 -2.62 6.14 -10.85
CA THR A 23 -1.44 5.55 -11.49
C THR A 23 -0.55 4.96 -10.40
N ASP A 24 0.40 4.13 -10.80
CA ASP A 24 1.26 3.45 -9.84
C ASP A 24 2.12 4.39 -9.02
N ASP A 25 2.49 5.51 -9.59
CA ASP A 25 3.38 6.46 -8.93
C ASP A 25 2.68 7.67 -8.35
N GLU A 26 1.38 7.72 -8.46
CA GLU A 26 0.63 8.87 -7.99
C GLU A 26 0.67 8.96 -6.48
N ASP A 27 0.90 10.16 -5.95
CA ASP A 27 0.96 10.40 -4.51
C ASP A 27 -0.45 10.48 -3.98
N ILE A 28 -0.92 9.43 -3.32
CA ILE A 28 -2.30 9.37 -2.86
C ILE A 28 -2.57 10.33 -1.71
N PHE A 29 -1.52 10.73 -0.98
CA PHE A 29 -1.71 11.67 0.13
C PHE A 29 -1.79 13.11 -0.34
N ALA A 30 -1.27 13.40 -1.51
CA ALA A 30 -1.30 14.77 -2.04
C ALA A 30 -2.70 15.20 -2.42
N SER A 31 -3.59 14.24 -2.67
CA SER A 31 -4.94 14.58 -3.12
C SER A 31 -5.81 15.12 -2.00
N GLY A 32 -5.42 14.90 -0.77
CA GLY A 32 -6.22 15.36 0.37
C GLY A 32 -7.39 14.45 0.72
N PHE A 33 -7.54 13.33 0.01
CA PHE A 33 -8.63 12.40 0.32
C PHE A 33 -8.27 11.43 1.44
N VAL A 34 -7.01 11.39 1.85
CA VAL A 34 -6.54 10.43 2.81
C VAL A 34 -6.57 11.02 4.21
N ASN A 35 -7.07 10.25 5.16
CA ASN A 35 -7.06 10.65 6.56
C ASN A 35 -6.53 9.50 7.40
N SER A 36 -6.47 9.68 8.73
CA SER A 36 -5.89 8.67 9.60
C SER A 36 -6.67 7.37 9.55
N MET A 37 -7.98 7.43 9.40
CA MET A 37 -8.76 6.22 9.35
C MET A 37 -8.43 5.41 8.10
N PHE A 38 -8.28 6.08 6.97
CA PHE A 38 -7.88 5.40 5.74
C PHE A 38 -6.50 4.77 5.90
N ALA A 39 -5.57 5.51 6.50
CA ALA A 39 -4.22 5.01 6.70
C ALA A 39 -4.22 3.75 7.56
N MET A 40 -5.03 3.72 8.61
CA MET A 40 -5.13 2.54 9.44
C MET A 40 -5.70 1.37 8.69
N GLN A 41 -6.74 1.61 7.90
CA GLN A 41 -7.35 0.56 7.10
C GLN A 41 -6.36 0.02 6.07
N LEU A 42 -5.54 0.90 5.51
CA LEU A 42 -4.55 0.51 4.53
C LEU A 42 -3.50 -0.41 5.17
N VAL A 43 -3.03 -0.05 6.35
CA VAL A 43 -2.05 -0.87 7.06
C VAL A 43 -2.64 -2.24 7.37
N GLN A 44 -3.87 -2.28 7.86
CA GLN A 44 -4.52 -3.54 8.19
C GLN A 44 -4.73 -4.39 6.95
N PHE A 45 -5.09 -3.76 5.84
CA PHE A 45 -5.27 -4.49 4.60
C PHE A 45 -3.95 -5.13 4.16
N ILE A 46 -2.87 -4.36 4.20
CA ILE A 46 -1.58 -4.87 3.76
C ILE A 46 -1.13 -6.03 4.65
N GLU A 47 -1.29 -5.88 5.95
CA GLU A 47 -0.88 -6.95 6.85
C GLU A 47 -1.69 -8.23 6.61
N GLY A 48 -2.99 -8.09 6.47
CA GLY A 48 -3.84 -9.25 6.29
C GLY A 48 -3.72 -9.89 4.93
N GLU A 49 -3.63 -9.05 3.90
CA GLU A 49 -3.61 -9.57 2.54
C GLU A 49 -2.29 -10.24 2.18
N PHE A 50 -1.20 -9.70 2.67
CA PHE A 50 0.13 -10.19 2.29
C PHE A 50 0.85 -10.95 3.39
N GLY A 51 0.25 -11.05 4.56
CA GLY A 51 0.84 -11.84 5.64
C GLY A 51 2.14 -11.27 6.18
N ILE A 52 2.25 -9.96 6.23
CA ILE A 52 3.45 -9.32 6.77
C ILE A 52 3.07 -8.48 7.97
N GLU A 53 4.07 -8.07 8.73
CA GLU A 53 3.85 -7.23 9.89
C GLU A 53 4.42 -5.85 9.65
N ILE A 54 3.60 -4.81 9.77
CA ILE A 54 4.04 -3.43 9.60
C ILE A 54 4.50 -2.92 10.97
N GLU A 55 5.76 -2.57 11.08
CA GLU A 55 6.33 -2.12 12.33
C GLU A 55 6.38 -0.60 12.39
N SER A 56 6.64 -0.05 13.58
CA SER A 56 6.67 1.40 13.74
C SER A 56 7.62 2.08 12.76
N GLU A 57 8.76 1.47 12.54
CA GLU A 57 9.75 2.07 11.65
C GLU A 57 9.32 2.04 10.19
N ASP A 58 8.32 1.22 9.86
CA ASP A 58 7.79 1.16 8.50
C ASP A 58 6.72 2.22 8.26
N LEU A 59 6.23 2.85 9.33
CA LEU A 59 5.14 3.79 9.23
C LEU A 59 5.67 5.18 8.85
N GLU A 60 6.17 5.26 7.63
CA GLU A 60 6.64 6.52 7.08
C GLU A 60 5.86 6.84 5.83
N LEU A 61 5.60 8.11 5.61
CA LEU A 61 4.82 8.56 4.48
C LEU A 61 5.38 8.02 3.17
N ASP A 62 6.69 8.02 3.02
CA ASP A 62 7.31 7.58 1.79
C ASP A 62 7.00 6.13 1.46
N ASN A 63 6.70 5.31 2.45
CA ASN A 63 6.40 3.90 2.21
C ASN A 63 4.97 3.69 1.73
N PHE A 64 4.09 4.67 1.95
CA PHE A 64 2.68 4.48 1.67
C PHE A 64 2.12 5.50 0.68
N ARG A 65 2.95 6.37 0.13
CA ARG A 65 2.43 7.47 -0.68
C ARG A 65 1.94 7.06 -2.06
N SER A 66 2.37 5.93 -2.57
CA SER A 66 1.92 5.49 -3.87
C SER A 66 1.76 3.98 -3.89
N ILE A 67 1.06 3.47 -4.90
CA ILE A 67 0.90 2.03 -5.04
C ILE A 67 2.26 1.37 -5.21
N ARG A 68 3.14 1.98 -5.98
CA ARG A 68 4.47 1.43 -6.20
C ARG A 68 5.29 1.42 -4.90
N ALA A 69 5.18 2.47 -4.09
CA ALA A 69 5.91 2.54 -2.83
C ALA A 69 5.43 1.45 -1.87
N MET A 70 4.12 1.23 -1.81
CA MET A 70 3.58 0.19 -0.96
C MET A 70 4.00 -1.20 -1.43
N ALA A 71 4.03 -1.42 -2.73
CA ALA A 71 4.48 -2.70 -3.27
C ALA A 71 5.94 -2.95 -2.91
N ALA A 72 6.77 -1.91 -2.98
CA ALA A 72 8.18 -2.05 -2.63
C ALA A 72 8.34 -2.39 -1.15
N LEU A 73 7.55 -1.77 -0.29
CA LEU A 73 7.59 -2.08 1.13
C LEU A 73 7.22 -3.55 1.37
N ILE A 74 6.17 -4.01 0.72
CA ILE A 74 5.71 -5.38 0.89
C ILE A 74 6.78 -6.36 0.44
N GLU A 75 7.43 -6.08 -0.68
CA GLU A 75 8.47 -6.98 -1.17
C GLU A 75 9.66 -7.04 -0.21
N ARG A 76 9.99 -5.90 0.42
CA ARG A 76 11.09 -5.90 1.38
C ARG A 76 10.75 -6.70 2.64
N LYS A 77 9.49 -6.70 3.03
CA LYS A 77 9.07 -7.33 4.28
C LYS A 77 8.64 -8.79 4.10
N ARG A 78 8.41 -9.20 2.87
CA ARG A 78 7.96 -10.54 2.63
C ARG A 78 9.03 -11.55 2.97
N PRO A 79 8.71 -12.66 3.63
CA PRO A 79 9.69 -13.70 3.88
C PRO A 79 10.15 -14.28 2.55
N ARG A 80 11.45 -14.59 2.46
CA ARG A 80 11.94 -15.20 1.27
C ARG A 80 11.48 -16.60 1.21
N ALA A 81 10.87 -16.93 0.13
CA ALA A 81 10.28 -18.21 0.02
C ALA A 81 11.24 -19.29 0.09
N MET A 82 12.32 -19.16 -0.32
CA MET A 82 13.14 -20.06 -0.25
C MET A 82 14.02 -19.95 0.35
N ALA A 83 13.93 -19.54 0.81
CA ALA A 83 14.96 -19.35 1.60
C ALA A 83 15.81 -20.43 1.30
#